data_c47aaa2bfa9f0a2c5f23e62aa5615efd
#
_entry.id   c47aaa2bfa9f0a2c5f23e62aa5615efd
#
_cell.length_a   1.000
_cell.length_b   1.000
_cell.length_c   1.000
_cell.angle_alpha   90.00
_cell.angle_beta   90.00
_cell.angle_gamma   90.00
#
_symmetry.space_group_name_H-M   'P 1'
#
loop_
_entity.id
_entity.type
_entity.pdbx_description
1 polymer ?
#
loop_
_entity_poly.entity_id
_entity_poly.type
_entity_poly.pdbx_seq_one_letter_code
_entity_poly.pdbx_strand_id
1 'polypeptide(L)'
;MLYPLKFRPVFKRYLWGGRRLGTVLGKPIGEGDDYAESWEIADHDQGQSVVANGPLEGATLHEVVEQHGDELFGRHAPQPRFPLIFKYLDAHQHLSVQVHPTDEAAAQLDPPDLGKTEAWYILDGPPGSRVYAGLTYGMTRESFAREVAAGRTEICLQSFEPQVGDCIFIPAGTVHALGAGLLIAEIQQASDTTYRLYDWNRLGPDGQPRKMHIEQALDAIDYSTRAIHRQVPKTTDQPHVERLVSCDKFILDRWRLETLHSLGGDERFHILSVLDGEVLLSRSGEEVQSHVAGSSTSDEVSLLSLIRGQTVLLPASLGAVTIAPRGNAALLDMYLP
;
A
#
# COMPACT_ATOMS: atom_id res chain seq x y z
N MET A 1 27.13 2.34 1.65
CA MET A 1 26.19 1.37 2.27
C MET A 1 24.94 2.14 2.64
N LEU A 2 23.78 1.70 2.16
CA LEU A 2 22.50 2.30 2.48
C LEU A 2 22.12 2.05 3.95
N TYR A 3 21.13 2.79 4.44
CA TYR A 3 20.59 2.77 5.79
C TYR A 3 19.05 2.76 5.73
N PRO A 4 18.31 2.61 6.85
CA PRO A 4 16.86 2.69 6.83
C PRO A 4 16.37 4.05 6.32
N LEU A 5 15.68 4.06 5.18
CA LEU A 5 15.25 5.27 4.49
C LEU A 5 13.82 5.62 4.89
N LYS A 6 13.63 6.80 5.48
CA LYS A 6 12.31 7.43 5.68
C LYS A 6 12.06 8.41 4.54
N PHE A 7 10.81 8.56 4.16
CA PHE A 7 10.41 9.47 3.08
C PHE A 7 9.41 10.51 3.57
N ARG A 8 9.38 11.64 2.87
CA ARG A 8 8.31 12.63 3.04
C ARG A 8 7.06 12.09 2.33
N PRO A 9 5.90 11.98 3.03
CA PRO A 9 4.68 11.53 2.39
C PRO A 9 4.23 12.47 1.26
N VAL A 10 3.77 11.89 0.14
CA VAL A 10 3.15 12.66 -0.94
C VAL A 10 1.64 12.59 -0.79
N PHE A 11 1.03 13.73 -0.41
CA PHE A 11 -0.42 13.79 -0.22
C PHE A 11 -1.15 14.04 -1.52
N LYS A 12 -2.20 13.24 -1.76
CA LYS A 12 -3.17 13.47 -2.85
C LYS A 12 -4.50 13.92 -2.25
N ARG A 13 -5.07 14.95 -2.88
CA ARG A 13 -6.36 15.52 -2.48
C ARG A 13 -7.39 15.21 -3.55
N TYR A 14 -8.44 14.51 -3.15
CA TYR A 14 -9.55 14.14 -4.02
C TYR A 14 -10.87 14.36 -3.30
N LEU A 15 -11.95 14.55 -4.06
CA LEU A 15 -13.29 14.82 -3.55
C LEU A 15 -13.84 13.73 -2.58
N TRP A 16 -13.23 12.56 -2.56
CA TRP A 16 -13.62 11.47 -1.67
C TRP A 16 -12.74 11.34 -0.40
N GLY A 17 -11.72 12.18 -0.26
CA GLY A 17 -10.82 12.19 0.88
C GLY A 17 -11.45 12.76 2.16
N GLY A 18 -10.71 12.66 3.26
CA GLY A 18 -11.11 13.12 4.58
C GLY A 18 -9.96 13.65 5.40
N ARG A 19 -9.99 13.44 6.71
CA ARG A 19 -8.96 13.93 7.65
C ARG A 19 -8.28 12.83 8.46
N ARG A 20 -8.66 11.56 8.29
CA ARG A 20 -8.15 10.47 9.13
C ARG A 20 -6.68 10.15 8.89
N LEU A 21 -6.11 10.51 7.74
CA LEU A 21 -4.66 10.46 7.55
C LEU A 21 -3.93 11.26 8.64
N GLY A 22 -4.45 12.43 9.04
CA GLY A 22 -3.93 13.21 10.15
C GLY A 22 -4.40 12.73 11.51
N THR A 23 -5.73 12.59 11.70
CA THR A 23 -6.32 12.36 13.03
C THR A 23 -6.11 10.92 13.56
N VAL A 24 -5.93 9.94 12.68
CA VAL A 24 -5.75 8.53 13.03
C VAL A 24 -4.29 8.07 12.85
N LEU A 25 -3.64 8.50 11.75
CA LEU A 25 -2.29 8.06 11.41
C LEU A 25 -1.20 9.09 11.74
N GLY A 26 -1.57 10.25 12.29
CA GLY A 26 -0.61 11.28 12.67
C GLY A 26 0.16 11.91 11.51
N LYS A 27 -0.37 11.83 10.27
CA LYS A 27 0.27 12.43 9.11
C LYS A 27 0.23 13.95 9.18
N PRO A 28 1.30 14.65 8.75
CA PRO A 28 1.37 16.11 8.78
C PRO A 28 0.54 16.73 7.63
N ILE A 29 -0.78 16.45 7.61
CA ILE A 29 -1.71 17.05 6.65
C ILE A 29 -1.95 18.50 7.01
N GLY A 30 -2.18 19.36 5.99
CA GLY A 30 -2.54 20.74 6.17
C GLY A 30 -4.03 20.94 6.47
N GLU A 31 -4.50 22.16 6.25
CA GLU A 31 -5.92 22.50 6.28
C GLU A 31 -6.66 21.89 5.08
N GLY A 32 -7.96 21.68 5.21
CA GLY A 32 -8.81 21.07 4.19
C GLY A 32 -9.28 19.68 4.57
N ASP A 33 -10.39 19.25 3.98
CA ASP A 33 -11.13 18.04 4.37
C ASP A 33 -11.12 16.95 3.30
N ASP A 34 -10.19 17.03 2.34
CA ASP A 34 -10.13 16.21 1.13
C ASP A 34 -8.82 15.46 0.94
N TYR A 35 -8.08 15.22 2.03
CA TYR A 35 -6.87 14.39 1.99
C TYR A 35 -7.25 12.93 1.80
N ALA A 36 -7.06 12.46 0.58
CA ALA A 36 -7.52 11.14 0.14
C ALA A 36 -6.45 10.07 0.28
N GLU A 37 -5.22 10.38 -0.14
CA GLU A 37 -4.12 9.42 -0.13
C GLU A 37 -2.85 10.05 0.47
N SER A 38 -2.06 9.19 1.14
CA SER A 38 -0.69 9.48 1.59
C SER A 38 0.23 8.43 0.99
N TRP A 39 0.94 8.79 -0.06
CA TRP A 39 1.93 7.90 -0.68
C TRP A 39 3.19 7.90 0.15
N GLU A 40 3.51 6.76 0.72
CA GLU A 40 4.62 6.57 1.65
C GLU A 40 5.91 6.18 0.93
N ILE A 41 5.79 5.25 -0.02
CA ILE A 41 6.86 4.75 -0.87
C ILE A 41 6.33 4.75 -2.31
N ALA A 42 6.93 5.55 -3.17
CA ALA A 42 6.56 5.62 -4.58
C ALA A 42 7.71 6.15 -5.43
N ASP A 43 7.95 5.48 -6.56
CA ASP A 43 8.80 5.91 -7.66
C ASP A 43 7.95 5.93 -8.93
N HIS A 44 7.18 7.02 -9.09
CA HIS A 44 6.20 7.15 -10.17
C HIS A 44 6.09 8.61 -10.61
N ASP A 45 5.79 8.86 -11.89
CA ASP A 45 5.68 10.21 -12.45
C ASP A 45 4.60 11.06 -11.75
N GLN A 46 3.57 10.41 -11.23
CA GLN A 46 2.51 11.08 -10.46
C GLN A 46 2.89 11.35 -9.01
N GLY A 47 3.98 10.79 -8.50
CA GLY A 47 4.43 11.02 -7.13
C GLY A 47 5.76 10.35 -6.84
N GLN A 48 6.77 11.16 -6.53
CA GLN A 48 8.11 10.73 -6.14
C GLN A 48 8.31 10.86 -4.64
N SER A 49 8.68 9.76 -4.00
CA SER A 49 9.12 9.78 -2.61
C SER A 49 10.49 10.46 -2.49
N VAL A 50 10.61 11.40 -1.55
CA VAL A 50 11.87 12.12 -1.26
C VAL A 50 12.37 11.69 0.10
N VAL A 51 13.63 11.28 0.18
CA VAL A 51 14.29 10.85 1.41
C VAL A 51 14.25 11.98 2.44
N ALA A 52 13.87 11.65 3.67
CA ALA A 52 13.66 12.60 4.77
C ALA A 52 14.70 12.50 5.88
N ASN A 53 15.70 11.62 5.76
CA ASN A 53 16.69 11.39 6.80
C ASN A 53 18.08 11.03 6.24
N GLY A 54 19.12 11.29 7.05
CA GLY A 54 20.48 10.82 6.83
C GLY A 54 21.19 11.42 5.61
N PRO A 55 22.28 10.80 5.14
CA PRO A 55 23.13 11.34 4.09
C PRO A 55 22.48 11.55 2.72
N LEU A 56 21.39 10.81 2.43
CA LEU A 56 20.62 10.94 1.18
C LEU A 56 19.39 11.85 1.33
N GLU A 57 19.28 12.62 2.42
CA GLU A 57 18.15 13.53 2.60
C GLU A 57 18.01 14.49 1.40
N GLY A 58 16.81 14.55 0.84
CA GLY A 58 16.50 15.37 -0.33
C GLY A 58 16.57 14.61 -1.67
N ALA A 59 17.23 13.46 -1.74
CA ALA A 59 17.25 12.62 -2.93
C ALA A 59 15.87 11.98 -3.15
N THR A 60 15.45 11.82 -4.40
CA THR A 60 14.28 11.07 -4.77
C THR A 60 14.52 9.56 -4.68
N LEU A 61 13.46 8.76 -4.51
CA LEU A 61 13.59 7.31 -4.55
C LEU A 61 14.14 6.84 -5.91
N HIS A 62 13.78 7.53 -7.00
CA HIS A 62 14.32 7.23 -8.32
C HIS A 62 15.84 7.41 -8.40
N GLU A 63 16.36 8.51 -7.87
CA GLU A 63 17.83 8.73 -7.78
C GLU A 63 18.50 7.65 -6.92
N VAL A 64 17.85 7.18 -5.84
CA VAL A 64 18.37 6.07 -5.04
C VAL A 64 18.39 4.77 -5.85
N VAL A 65 17.35 4.50 -6.65
CA VAL A 65 17.31 3.34 -7.57
C VAL A 65 18.43 3.41 -8.60
N GLU A 66 18.65 4.56 -9.23
CA GLU A 66 19.69 4.73 -10.25
C GLU A 66 21.11 4.60 -9.67
N GLN A 67 21.36 5.18 -8.50
CA GLN A 67 22.70 5.27 -7.93
C GLN A 67 23.09 4.10 -7.02
N HIS A 68 22.08 3.43 -6.43
CA HIS A 68 22.27 2.39 -5.41
C HIS A 68 21.40 1.15 -5.65
N GLY A 69 21.00 0.87 -6.89
CA GLY A 69 20.07 -0.22 -7.21
C GLY A 69 20.48 -1.59 -6.68
N ASP A 70 21.76 -1.96 -6.81
CA ASP A 70 22.26 -3.24 -6.30
C ASP A 70 22.18 -3.33 -4.76
N GLU A 71 22.55 -2.24 -4.06
CA GLU A 71 22.44 -2.17 -2.60
C GLU A 71 20.98 -2.19 -2.13
N LEU A 72 20.09 -1.54 -2.90
CA LEU A 72 18.67 -1.42 -2.58
C LEU A 72 17.93 -2.73 -2.79
N PHE A 73 18.08 -3.33 -3.97
CA PHE A 73 17.26 -4.47 -4.40
C PHE A 73 17.87 -5.85 -4.09
N GLY A 74 19.20 -5.92 -3.85
CA GLY A 74 19.90 -7.17 -3.59
C GLY A 74 19.65 -8.21 -4.68
N ARG A 75 19.07 -9.35 -4.35
CA ARG A 75 18.81 -10.43 -5.30
C ARG A 75 17.78 -10.07 -6.41
N HIS A 76 17.04 -9.00 -6.26
CA HIS A 76 16.08 -8.53 -7.25
C HIS A 76 16.63 -7.43 -8.16
N ALA A 77 17.92 -7.08 -8.04
CA ALA A 77 18.58 -6.16 -8.95
C ALA A 77 18.85 -6.82 -10.33
N PRO A 78 18.89 -6.05 -11.44
CA PRO A 78 18.54 -4.64 -11.53
C PRO A 78 17.03 -4.39 -11.67
N GLN A 79 16.59 -3.20 -11.26
CA GLN A 79 15.23 -2.69 -11.49
C GLN A 79 15.31 -1.30 -12.14
N PRO A 80 14.47 -0.98 -13.15
CA PRO A 80 14.47 0.34 -13.81
C PRO A 80 13.83 1.43 -12.94
N ARG A 81 12.99 1.06 -11.97
CA ARG A 81 12.33 1.90 -10.97
C ARG A 81 11.99 1.07 -9.74
N PHE A 82 11.60 1.72 -8.66
CA PHE A 82 11.09 0.99 -7.50
C PHE A 82 9.75 0.32 -7.85
N PRO A 83 9.61 -1.01 -7.73
CA PRO A 83 8.53 -1.76 -8.38
C PRO A 83 7.17 -1.71 -7.67
N LEU A 84 7.11 -1.16 -6.46
CA LEU A 84 5.92 -1.13 -5.61
C LEU A 84 5.57 0.30 -5.20
N ILE A 85 4.27 0.54 -4.99
CA ILE A 85 3.79 1.72 -4.28
C ILE A 85 3.12 1.26 -3.00
N PHE A 86 3.47 1.90 -1.88
CA PHE A 86 2.77 1.74 -0.62
C PHE A 86 2.14 3.06 -0.20
N LYS A 87 0.86 3.04 0.16
CA LYS A 87 0.09 4.23 0.52
C LYS A 87 -0.99 3.95 1.54
N TYR A 88 -1.46 5.01 2.21
CA TYR A 88 -2.67 5.00 3.02
C TYR A 88 -3.78 5.75 2.28
N LEU A 89 -5.02 5.26 2.38
CA LEU A 89 -6.21 5.87 1.79
C LEU A 89 -7.25 6.16 2.87
N ASP A 90 -7.76 7.39 2.88
CA ASP A 90 -8.94 7.79 3.66
C ASP A 90 -10.15 7.89 2.71
N ALA A 91 -10.87 6.80 2.55
CA ALA A 91 -12.10 6.75 1.77
C ALA A 91 -13.27 7.36 2.58
N HIS A 92 -13.24 8.68 2.82
CA HIS A 92 -14.33 9.38 3.49
C HIS A 92 -15.65 9.25 2.72
N GLN A 93 -15.58 9.24 1.39
CA GLN A 93 -16.69 8.89 0.49
C GLN A 93 -16.29 7.66 -0.36
N HIS A 94 -17.26 7.10 -1.10
CA HIS A 94 -17.00 5.99 -2.01
C HIS A 94 -15.94 6.36 -3.06
N LEU A 95 -14.97 5.48 -3.30
CA LEU A 95 -14.14 5.55 -4.50
C LEU A 95 -14.97 5.15 -5.72
N SER A 96 -14.51 5.52 -6.92
CA SER A 96 -15.16 5.05 -8.16
C SER A 96 -15.09 3.54 -8.28
N VAL A 97 -16.09 2.95 -8.91
CA VAL A 97 -15.99 1.58 -9.42
C VAL A 97 -15.00 1.57 -10.57
N GLN A 98 -13.97 0.74 -10.47
CA GLN A 98 -12.82 0.76 -11.35
C GLN A 98 -12.24 -0.64 -11.57
N VAL A 99 -11.38 -0.75 -12.56
CA VAL A 99 -10.55 -1.92 -12.83
C VAL A 99 -9.17 -1.48 -13.28
N HIS A 100 -8.17 -2.29 -13.00
CA HIS A 100 -6.79 -2.07 -13.40
C HIS A 100 -6.35 -3.09 -14.46
N PRO A 101 -5.53 -2.69 -15.45
CA PRO A 101 -5.02 -3.61 -16.47
C PRO A 101 -4.03 -4.61 -15.87
N THR A 102 -3.85 -5.76 -16.55
CA THR A 102 -2.74 -6.67 -16.34
C THR A 102 -1.43 -6.08 -16.87
N ASP A 103 -0.27 -6.69 -16.54
CA ASP A 103 1.02 -6.25 -17.09
C ASP A 103 1.04 -6.30 -18.62
N GLU A 104 0.46 -7.36 -19.21
CA GLU A 104 0.40 -7.52 -20.66
C GLU A 104 -0.42 -6.42 -21.33
N ALA A 105 -1.54 -6.04 -20.72
CA ALA A 105 -2.40 -4.98 -21.24
C ALA A 105 -1.76 -3.59 -21.01
N ALA A 106 -1.16 -3.37 -19.85
CA ALA A 106 -0.51 -2.10 -19.51
C ALA A 106 0.74 -1.83 -20.35
N ALA A 107 1.49 -2.86 -20.73
CA ALA A 107 2.64 -2.75 -21.62
C ALA A 107 2.28 -2.28 -23.05
N GLN A 108 1.00 -2.35 -23.45
CA GLN A 108 0.51 -1.87 -24.76
C GLN A 108 0.02 -0.41 -24.71
N LEU A 109 0.06 0.25 -23.55
CA LEU A 109 -0.30 1.65 -23.41
C LEU A 109 0.76 2.57 -24.02
N ASP A 110 0.40 3.80 -24.29
CA ASP A 110 1.31 4.85 -24.73
C ASP A 110 1.21 6.06 -23.76
N PRO A 111 2.22 6.29 -22.93
CA PRO A 111 3.40 5.44 -22.68
C PRO A 111 3.05 4.10 -22.01
N PRO A 112 3.91 3.07 -22.14
CA PRO A 112 3.75 1.79 -21.46
C PRO A 112 3.76 1.96 -19.93
N ASP A 113 2.95 1.14 -19.22
CA ASP A 113 2.88 1.11 -17.77
C ASP A 113 2.95 -0.35 -17.26
N LEU A 114 2.99 -0.51 -15.94
CA LEU A 114 2.81 -1.80 -15.28
C LEU A 114 1.32 -2.09 -15.09
N GLY A 115 0.98 -3.36 -14.93
CA GLY A 115 -0.30 -3.76 -14.38
C GLY A 115 -0.45 -3.26 -12.95
N LYS A 116 -1.67 -3.38 -12.38
CA LYS A 116 -1.91 -2.92 -11.03
C LYS A 116 -2.66 -3.99 -10.22
N THR A 117 -1.89 -4.97 -9.74
CA THR A 117 -2.31 -5.89 -8.70
C THR A 117 -2.07 -5.23 -7.36
N GLU A 118 -3.05 -5.30 -6.45
CA GLU A 118 -3.01 -4.59 -5.17
C GLU A 118 -3.57 -5.43 -4.01
N ALA A 119 -3.25 -5.04 -2.79
CA ALA A 119 -3.83 -5.60 -1.58
C ALA A 119 -4.12 -4.47 -0.58
N TRP A 120 -5.26 -4.56 0.07
CA TRP A 120 -5.74 -3.62 1.07
C TRP A 120 -5.74 -4.25 2.45
N TYR A 121 -5.22 -3.52 3.43
CA TYR A 121 -5.35 -3.86 4.84
C TYR A 121 -6.25 -2.83 5.53
N ILE A 122 -7.33 -3.29 6.16
CA ILE A 122 -8.34 -2.43 6.79
C ILE A 122 -7.83 -1.93 8.14
N LEU A 123 -7.65 -0.62 8.26
CA LEU A 123 -7.19 0.06 9.48
C LEU A 123 -8.34 0.57 10.34
N ASP A 124 -9.41 1.02 9.68
CA ASP A 124 -10.62 1.54 10.32
C ASP A 124 -11.79 1.49 9.36
N GLY A 125 -13.01 1.32 9.89
CA GLY A 125 -14.24 1.32 9.12
C GLY A 125 -15.45 1.22 10.02
N PRO A 126 -16.35 2.23 10.02
CA PRO A 126 -17.57 2.17 10.80
C PRO A 126 -18.49 1.05 10.29
N PRO A 127 -19.42 0.55 11.13
CA PRO A 127 -20.44 -0.40 10.71
C PRO A 127 -21.19 0.08 9.48
N GLY A 128 -21.43 -0.83 8.52
CA GLY A 128 -22.08 -0.53 7.25
C GLY A 128 -21.14 -0.08 6.11
N SER A 129 -19.84 0.18 6.40
CA SER A 129 -18.85 0.36 5.34
C SER A 129 -18.71 -0.90 4.51
N ARG A 130 -18.51 -0.76 3.21
CA ARG A 130 -18.47 -1.90 2.28
C ARG A 130 -17.23 -1.88 1.41
N VAL A 131 -16.75 -3.08 1.10
CA VAL A 131 -15.84 -3.33 -0.02
C VAL A 131 -16.65 -3.91 -1.15
N TYR A 132 -16.48 -3.41 -2.35
CA TYR A 132 -17.01 -3.96 -3.60
C TYR A 132 -15.85 -4.61 -4.34
N ALA A 133 -15.92 -5.92 -4.62
CA ALA A 133 -14.84 -6.62 -5.28
C ALA A 133 -15.33 -7.86 -6.03
N GLY A 134 -15.12 -7.85 -7.36
CA GLY A 134 -15.59 -8.86 -8.29
C GLY A 134 -17.03 -8.65 -8.77
N LEU A 135 -17.35 -9.29 -9.89
CA LEU A 135 -18.68 -9.27 -10.49
C LEU A 135 -19.57 -10.36 -9.88
N THR A 136 -20.88 -10.15 -9.91
CA THR A 136 -21.85 -11.17 -9.55
C THR A 136 -21.75 -12.36 -10.49
N TYR A 137 -22.08 -13.56 -9.98
CA TYR A 137 -21.91 -14.80 -10.75
C TYR A 137 -22.68 -14.79 -12.08
N GLY A 138 -22.04 -15.28 -13.13
CA GLY A 138 -22.60 -15.39 -14.47
C GLY A 138 -22.60 -14.09 -15.27
N MET A 139 -21.99 -13.03 -14.78
CA MET A 139 -21.84 -11.78 -15.52
C MET A 139 -20.87 -11.98 -16.69
N THR A 140 -21.32 -11.61 -17.90
CA THR A 140 -20.48 -11.57 -19.11
C THR A 140 -20.19 -10.13 -19.50
N ARG A 141 -19.24 -9.92 -20.41
CA ARG A 141 -18.91 -8.57 -20.93
C ARG A 141 -20.18 -7.87 -21.45
N GLU A 142 -21.00 -8.57 -22.24
CA GLU A 142 -22.20 -8.00 -22.87
C GLU A 142 -23.30 -7.68 -21.83
N SER A 143 -23.47 -8.57 -20.81
CA SER A 143 -24.45 -8.32 -19.76
C SER A 143 -24.01 -7.17 -18.85
N PHE A 144 -22.73 -7.12 -18.49
CA PHE A 144 -22.19 -6.04 -17.68
C PHE A 144 -22.23 -4.68 -18.41
N ALA A 145 -21.85 -4.65 -19.69
CA ALA A 145 -21.94 -3.43 -20.51
C ALA A 145 -23.35 -2.86 -20.58
N ARG A 146 -24.38 -3.74 -20.71
CA ARG A 146 -25.79 -3.30 -20.65
C ARG A 146 -26.17 -2.69 -19.30
N GLU A 147 -25.75 -3.29 -18.21
CA GLU A 147 -26.05 -2.78 -16.87
C GLU A 147 -25.34 -1.44 -16.59
N VAL A 148 -24.08 -1.32 -17.02
CA VAL A 148 -23.32 -0.07 -16.93
C VAL A 148 -24.02 1.03 -17.74
N ALA A 149 -24.41 0.77 -18.98
CA ALA A 149 -25.11 1.72 -19.83
C ALA A 149 -26.49 2.12 -19.25
N ALA A 150 -27.12 1.23 -18.48
CA ALA A 150 -28.38 1.50 -17.79
C ALA A 150 -28.19 2.19 -16.43
N GLY A 151 -26.96 2.54 -16.02
CA GLY A 151 -26.65 3.15 -14.72
C GLY A 151 -26.83 2.22 -13.53
N ARG A 152 -26.77 0.91 -13.73
CA ARG A 152 -26.98 -0.12 -12.71
C ARG A 152 -25.71 -0.90 -12.37
N THR A 153 -24.56 -0.25 -12.46
CA THR A 153 -23.23 -0.88 -12.20
C THR A 153 -23.16 -1.52 -10.81
N GLU A 154 -23.72 -0.87 -9.80
CA GLU A 154 -23.60 -1.32 -8.39
C GLU A 154 -24.20 -2.71 -8.18
N ILE A 155 -25.35 -3.03 -8.78
CA ILE A 155 -26.01 -4.33 -8.60
C ILE A 155 -25.26 -5.50 -9.23
N CYS A 156 -24.30 -5.19 -10.09
CA CYS A 156 -23.43 -6.17 -10.75
C CYS A 156 -22.23 -6.56 -9.90
N LEU A 157 -22.00 -5.87 -8.77
CA LEU A 157 -20.82 -6.07 -7.94
C LEU A 157 -21.14 -6.96 -6.75
N GLN A 158 -20.20 -7.82 -6.41
CA GLN A 158 -20.17 -8.45 -5.10
C GLN A 158 -19.69 -7.44 -4.06
N SER A 159 -20.27 -7.50 -2.87
CA SER A 159 -19.85 -6.61 -1.78
C SER A 159 -19.98 -7.31 -0.43
N PHE A 160 -19.14 -6.89 0.51
CA PHE A 160 -19.17 -7.35 1.90
C PHE A 160 -18.74 -6.23 2.84
N GLU A 161 -19.07 -6.38 4.13
CA GLU A 161 -18.65 -5.49 5.19
C GLU A 161 -17.30 -5.98 5.74
N PRO A 162 -16.20 -5.21 5.57
CA PRO A 162 -14.90 -5.60 6.09
C PRO A 162 -14.79 -5.32 7.59
N GLN A 163 -13.86 -6.01 8.25
CA GLN A 163 -13.49 -5.77 9.64
C GLN A 163 -12.07 -5.19 9.73
N VAL A 164 -11.77 -4.43 10.79
CA VAL A 164 -10.41 -3.98 11.07
C VAL A 164 -9.47 -5.19 11.17
N GLY A 165 -8.36 -5.14 10.47
CA GLY A 165 -7.41 -6.24 10.38
C GLY A 165 -7.65 -7.22 9.22
N ASP A 166 -8.76 -7.10 8.48
CA ASP A 166 -8.95 -7.85 7.24
C ASP A 166 -7.94 -7.41 6.17
N CYS A 167 -7.51 -8.38 5.39
CA CYS A 167 -6.76 -8.16 4.16
C CYS A 167 -7.58 -8.58 2.96
N ILE A 168 -7.62 -7.76 1.91
CA ILE A 168 -8.34 -8.03 0.66
C ILE A 168 -7.32 -7.97 -0.48
N PHE A 169 -7.19 -9.07 -1.22
CA PHE A 169 -6.31 -9.15 -2.39
C PHE A 169 -7.12 -8.90 -3.65
N ILE A 170 -6.68 -7.93 -4.47
CA ILE A 170 -7.30 -7.48 -5.71
C ILE A 170 -6.33 -7.72 -6.87
N PRO A 171 -6.39 -8.87 -7.53
CA PRO A 171 -5.63 -9.07 -8.77
C PRO A 171 -6.04 -8.06 -9.85
N ALA A 172 -5.10 -7.67 -10.70
CA ALA A 172 -5.42 -6.92 -11.93
C ALA A 172 -6.55 -7.62 -12.71
N GLY A 173 -7.40 -6.83 -13.39
CA GLY A 173 -8.61 -7.34 -14.05
C GLY A 173 -9.84 -7.49 -13.15
N THR A 174 -9.70 -7.30 -11.84
CA THR A 174 -10.84 -7.36 -10.90
C THR A 174 -11.55 -6.00 -10.82
N VAL A 175 -12.85 -5.98 -11.07
CA VAL A 175 -13.68 -4.78 -10.82
C VAL A 175 -13.85 -4.59 -9.32
N HIS A 176 -13.59 -3.38 -8.83
CA HIS A 176 -13.65 -3.11 -7.40
C HIS A 176 -13.97 -1.65 -7.08
N ALA A 177 -14.34 -1.40 -5.82
CA ALA A 177 -14.42 -0.06 -5.22
C ALA A 177 -14.29 -0.14 -3.70
N LEU A 178 -13.70 0.89 -3.09
CA LEU A 178 -13.79 1.12 -1.65
C LEU A 178 -15.06 1.91 -1.35
N GLY A 179 -15.87 1.40 -0.45
CA GLY A 179 -17.02 2.10 0.10
C GLY A 179 -16.61 3.21 1.06
N ALA A 180 -17.53 4.13 1.30
CA ALA A 180 -17.33 5.22 2.23
C ALA A 180 -17.04 4.74 3.65
N GLY A 181 -16.22 5.50 4.37
CA GLY A 181 -15.89 5.27 5.77
C GLY A 181 -14.64 4.40 5.99
N LEU A 182 -14.03 3.82 4.97
CA LEU A 182 -12.85 2.97 5.12
C LEU A 182 -11.56 3.78 5.21
N LEU A 183 -10.67 3.41 6.14
CA LEU A 183 -9.27 3.82 6.19
C LEU A 183 -8.43 2.56 5.98
N ILE A 184 -7.56 2.58 4.97
CA ILE A 184 -6.79 1.41 4.59
C ILE A 184 -5.32 1.70 4.38
N ALA A 185 -4.49 0.65 4.46
CA ALA A 185 -3.15 0.60 3.89
C ALA A 185 -3.21 -0.23 2.60
N GLU A 186 -2.57 0.27 1.54
CA GLU A 186 -2.56 -0.36 0.22
C GLU A 186 -1.12 -0.58 -0.25
N ILE A 187 -0.81 -1.81 -0.62
CA ILE A 187 0.37 -2.18 -1.40
C ILE A 187 -0.04 -2.56 -2.81
N GLN A 188 0.67 -2.05 -3.81
CA GLN A 188 0.40 -2.27 -5.23
C GLN A 188 1.68 -2.27 -6.07
N GLN A 189 1.58 -2.76 -7.31
CA GLN A 189 2.60 -2.51 -8.32
C GLN A 189 2.75 -1.00 -8.58
N ALA A 190 3.92 -0.58 -9.08
CA ALA A 190 4.23 0.84 -9.36
C ALA A 190 3.51 1.36 -10.60
N SER A 191 2.18 1.38 -10.56
CA SER A 191 1.28 1.88 -11.59
C SER A 191 0.18 2.74 -10.98
N ASP A 192 -0.30 3.76 -11.73
CA ASP A 192 -1.48 4.56 -11.37
C ASP A 192 -2.60 4.46 -12.43
N THR A 193 -2.46 3.52 -13.36
CA THR A 193 -3.44 3.30 -14.44
C THR A 193 -4.74 2.74 -13.87
N THR A 194 -5.81 3.52 -14.05
CA THR A 194 -7.16 3.21 -13.52
C THR A 194 -8.22 3.44 -14.57
N TYR A 195 -8.99 2.41 -14.91
CA TYR A 195 -10.15 2.50 -15.78
C TYR A 195 -11.44 2.61 -14.98
N ARG A 196 -12.04 3.81 -14.98
CA ARG A 196 -13.23 4.14 -14.21
C ARG A 196 -14.49 3.75 -14.97
N LEU A 197 -15.35 2.94 -14.30
CA LEU A 197 -16.62 2.45 -14.82
C LEU A 197 -17.82 3.25 -14.32
N TYR A 198 -17.79 3.65 -13.04
CA TYR A 198 -18.89 4.36 -12.42
C TYR A 198 -18.38 5.21 -11.24
N ASP A 199 -18.92 6.41 -11.08
CA ASP A 199 -18.48 7.34 -10.05
C ASP A 199 -19.62 7.86 -9.17
N TRP A 200 -20.60 7.02 -8.89
CA TRP A 200 -21.73 7.33 -7.99
C TRP A 200 -22.51 8.59 -8.39
N ASN A 201 -22.53 8.93 -9.68
CA ASN A 201 -23.13 10.15 -10.26
C ASN A 201 -22.61 11.44 -9.64
N ARG A 202 -21.37 11.45 -9.10
CA ARG A 202 -20.74 12.64 -8.53
C ARG A 202 -20.29 13.61 -9.61
N LEU A 203 -20.34 14.90 -9.25
CA LEU A 203 -19.74 15.96 -10.05
C LEU A 203 -18.41 16.38 -9.41
N GLY A 204 -17.45 16.71 -10.22
CA GLY A 204 -16.19 17.32 -9.81
C GLY A 204 -16.39 18.76 -9.31
N PRO A 205 -15.33 19.40 -8.80
CA PRO A 205 -15.38 20.80 -8.37
C PRO A 205 -15.77 21.79 -9.48
N ASP A 206 -15.57 21.39 -10.73
CA ASP A 206 -15.97 22.14 -11.93
C ASP A 206 -17.44 21.92 -12.35
N GLY A 207 -18.19 21.15 -11.57
CA GLY A 207 -19.58 20.79 -11.87
C GLY A 207 -19.74 19.75 -12.99
N GLN A 208 -18.64 19.14 -13.46
CA GLN A 208 -18.67 18.11 -14.48
C GLN A 208 -18.43 16.72 -13.90
N PRO A 209 -19.00 15.65 -14.48
CA PRO A 209 -18.66 14.28 -14.08
C PRO A 209 -17.20 13.97 -14.45
N ARG A 210 -16.53 13.17 -13.60
CA ARG A 210 -15.18 12.68 -13.94
C ARG A 210 -15.22 11.82 -15.20
N LYS A 211 -14.10 11.83 -15.94
CA LYS A 211 -13.94 11.01 -17.15
C LYS A 211 -14.13 9.53 -16.84
N MET A 212 -14.96 8.85 -17.61
CA MET A 212 -15.15 7.40 -17.61
C MET A 212 -14.28 6.76 -18.69
N HIS A 213 -13.91 5.49 -18.47
CA HIS A 213 -13.07 4.70 -19.37
C HIS A 213 -13.78 3.37 -19.66
N ILE A 214 -15.04 3.44 -20.15
CA ILE A 214 -15.95 2.28 -20.18
C ILE A 214 -15.37 1.15 -21.05
N GLU A 215 -14.97 1.43 -22.30
CA GLU A 215 -14.47 0.39 -23.20
C GLU A 215 -13.17 -0.22 -22.69
N GLN A 216 -12.21 0.62 -22.26
CA GLN A 216 -10.94 0.14 -21.69
C GLN A 216 -11.19 -0.72 -20.44
N ALA A 217 -12.14 -0.32 -19.60
CA ALA A 217 -12.50 -1.08 -18.43
C ALA A 217 -13.14 -2.43 -18.78
N LEU A 218 -14.09 -2.44 -19.73
CA LEU A 218 -14.74 -3.67 -20.18
C LEU A 218 -13.73 -4.66 -20.79
N ASP A 219 -12.69 -4.17 -21.46
CA ASP A 219 -11.62 -4.99 -22.04
C ASP A 219 -10.60 -5.47 -20.99
N ALA A 220 -10.38 -4.70 -19.92
CA ALA A 220 -9.45 -5.04 -18.84
C ALA A 220 -10.03 -6.04 -17.84
N ILE A 221 -11.35 -6.24 -17.79
CA ILE A 221 -12.00 -7.11 -16.79
C ILE A 221 -11.73 -8.58 -17.09
N ASP A 222 -11.31 -9.30 -16.06
CA ASP A 222 -11.32 -10.77 -16.05
C ASP A 222 -12.71 -11.29 -15.62
N TYR A 223 -13.55 -11.63 -16.61
CA TYR A 223 -14.88 -12.17 -16.36
C TYR A 223 -14.89 -13.61 -15.81
N SER A 224 -13.73 -14.26 -15.74
CA SER A 224 -13.54 -15.58 -15.11
C SER A 224 -13.28 -15.47 -13.60
N THR A 225 -12.97 -14.27 -13.10
CA THR A 225 -12.61 -14.02 -11.70
C THR A 225 -13.76 -14.47 -10.78
N ARG A 226 -13.41 -15.27 -9.79
CA ARG A 226 -14.31 -15.70 -8.73
C ARG A 226 -14.52 -14.57 -7.73
N ALA A 227 -15.51 -14.75 -6.83
CA ALA A 227 -15.73 -13.84 -5.72
C ALA A 227 -14.44 -13.53 -4.96
N ILE A 228 -14.18 -12.26 -4.75
CA ILE A 228 -13.09 -11.80 -3.89
C ILE A 228 -13.57 -11.86 -2.44
N HIS A 229 -12.74 -12.44 -1.58
CA HIS A 229 -13.00 -12.58 -0.15
C HIS A 229 -11.84 -12.05 0.66
N ARG A 230 -12.08 -11.87 1.96
CA ARG A 230 -11.01 -11.62 2.93
C ARG A 230 -9.97 -12.73 2.84
N GLN A 231 -8.71 -12.35 2.87
CA GLN A 231 -7.62 -13.31 2.94
C GLN A 231 -7.63 -13.99 4.32
N VAL A 232 -7.44 -15.28 4.33
CA VAL A 232 -7.21 -16.02 5.58
C VAL A 232 -5.72 -15.96 5.86
N PRO A 233 -5.28 -15.33 6.97
CA PRO A 233 -3.88 -15.25 7.32
C PRO A 233 -3.27 -16.66 7.44
N LYS A 234 -2.11 -16.86 6.84
CA LYS A 234 -1.37 -18.13 6.92
C LYS A 234 -0.24 -17.99 7.93
N THR A 235 -0.07 -18.98 8.77
CA THR A 235 1.10 -19.06 9.67
C THR A 235 2.37 -19.20 8.86
N THR A 236 3.45 -18.58 9.33
CA THR A 236 4.80 -18.74 8.82
C THR A 236 5.64 -19.57 9.80
N ASP A 237 6.92 -19.77 9.50
CA ASP A 237 7.87 -20.41 10.42
C ASP A 237 8.12 -19.55 11.69
N GLN A 238 7.73 -18.28 11.65
CA GLN A 238 7.82 -17.33 12.76
C GLN A 238 6.43 -17.12 13.37
N PRO A 239 6.17 -17.53 14.63
CA PRO A 239 4.82 -17.49 15.22
C PRO A 239 4.18 -16.10 15.31
N HIS A 240 5.01 -15.04 15.32
CA HIS A 240 4.58 -13.63 15.37
C HIS A 240 4.35 -13.02 13.98
N VAL A 241 4.53 -13.80 12.90
CA VAL A 241 4.37 -13.38 11.50
C VAL A 241 3.26 -14.17 10.83
N GLU A 242 2.29 -13.47 10.26
CA GLU A 242 1.20 -14.03 9.48
C GLU A 242 1.32 -13.55 8.03
N ARG A 243 1.38 -14.48 7.07
CA ARG A 243 1.32 -14.20 5.65
C ARG A 243 -0.10 -13.84 5.23
N LEU A 244 -0.33 -12.60 4.81
CA LEU A 244 -1.62 -12.12 4.32
C LEU A 244 -1.77 -12.34 2.82
N VAL A 245 -0.74 -12.00 2.03
CA VAL A 245 -0.72 -12.19 0.57
C VAL A 245 0.64 -12.73 0.14
N SER A 246 0.62 -13.64 -0.83
CA SER A 246 1.80 -14.08 -1.56
C SER A 246 1.41 -14.26 -3.02
N CYS A 247 1.88 -13.37 -3.88
CA CYS A 247 1.67 -13.42 -5.32
C CYS A 247 3.01 -13.19 -6.04
N ASP A 248 3.00 -13.19 -7.36
CA ASP A 248 4.18 -12.96 -8.20
C ASP A 248 4.67 -11.50 -8.23
N LYS A 249 3.91 -10.56 -7.63
CA LYS A 249 4.22 -9.13 -7.61
C LYS A 249 4.78 -8.69 -6.26
N PHE A 250 4.23 -9.20 -5.17
CA PHE A 250 4.66 -8.87 -3.82
C PHE A 250 4.25 -9.93 -2.80
N ILE A 251 4.90 -9.85 -1.66
CA ILE A 251 4.52 -10.53 -0.42
C ILE A 251 4.07 -9.46 0.56
N LEU A 252 3.00 -9.74 1.30
CA LEU A 252 2.50 -8.90 2.39
C LEU A 252 2.36 -9.76 3.64
N ASP A 253 3.16 -9.45 4.64
CA ASP A 253 3.13 -10.07 5.96
C ASP A 253 2.65 -9.09 7.02
N ARG A 254 1.95 -9.61 8.04
CA ARG A 254 1.61 -8.88 9.26
C ARG A 254 2.44 -9.42 10.41
N TRP A 255 3.14 -8.54 11.11
CA TRP A 255 3.89 -8.85 12.32
C TRP A 255 3.13 -8.37 13.55
N ARG A 256 3.09 -9.20 14.59
CA ARG A 256 2.59 -8.88 15.93
C ARG A 256 3.72 -9.07 16.91
N LEU A 257 4.18 -8.00 17.52
CA LEU A 257 5.40 -7.98 18.30
C LEU A 257 5.09 -7.69 19.77
N GLU A 258 5.57 -8.56 20.64
CA GLU A 258 5.58 -8.38 22.11
C GLU A 258 7.01 -8.35 22.64
N THR A 259 7.95 -8.88 21.88
CA THR A 259 9.38 -9.01 22.22
C THR A 259 10.23 -8.60 21.01
N LEU A 260 11.54 -8.53 21.24
CA LEU A 260 12.55 -8.23 20.22
C LEU A 260 12.63 -9.37 19.20
N HIS A 261 12.69 -9.01 17.91
CA HIS A 261 12.84 -9.93 16.79
C HIS A 261 13.86 -9.41 15.77
N SER A 262 14.29 -10.30 14.89
CA SER A 262 15.13 -9.95 13.72
C SER A 262 14.29 -10.00 12.45
N LEU A 263 14.54 -9.04 11.54
CA LEU A 263 13.89 -8.96 10.22
C LEU A 263 14.96 -8.66 9.16
N GLY A 264 14.72 -9.13 7.92
CA GLY A 264 15.65 -8.96 6.80
C GLY A 264 16.82 -9.95 6.87
N GLY A 265 17.93 -9.64 6.16
CA GLY A 265 19.08 -10.55 6.04
C GLY A 265 18.87 -11.65 5.00
N ASP A 266 17.84 -11.55 4.19
CA ASP A 266 17.44 -12.49 3.14
C ASP A 266 17.72 -11.95 1.73
N GLU A 267 18.59 -10.93 1.63
CA GLU A 267 19.00 -10.25 0.39
C GLU A 267 17.84 -9.55 -0.35
N ARG A 268 16.78 -9.14 0.38
CA ARG A 268 15.66 -8.36 -0.13
C ARG A 268 15.60 -7.00 0.54
N PHE A 269 14.94 -6.05 -0.14
CA PHE A 269 14.44 -4.88 0.55
C PHE A 269 13.15 -5.21 1.30
N HIS A 270 12.84 -4.46 2.35
CA HIS A 270 11.59 -4.54 3.09
C HIS A 270 10.97 -3.16 3.27
N ILE A 271 9.68 -3.02 3.00
CA ILE A 271 8.89 -1.84 3.38
C ILE A 271 8.20 -2.19 4.69
N LEU A 272 8.57 -1.49 5.77
CA LEU A 272 7.90 -1.66 7.06
C LEU A 272 6.96 -0.49 7.33
N SER A 273 5.73 -0.77 7.73
CA SER A 273 4.77 0.26 8.12
C SER A 273 4.09 -0.10 9.43
N VAL A 274 4.17 0.79 10.42
CA VAL A 274 3.63 0.55 11.77
C VAL A 274 2.13 0.81 11.78
N LEU A 275 1.36 -0.23 12.10
CA LEU A 275 -0.09 -0.19 12.22
C LEU A 275 -0.56 0.25 13.60
N ASP A 276 0.18 -0.18 14.64
CA ASP A 276 -0.11 0.11 16.04
C ASP A 276 1.14 0.02 16.90
N GLY A 277 1.20 0.81 17.98
CA GLY A 277 2.33 0.86 18.89
C GLY A 277 3.54 1.65 18.37
N GLU A 278 4.70 1.33 18.91
CA GLU A 278 6.00 1.92 18.58
C GLU A 278 7.05 0.81 18.47
N VAL A 279 7.94 0.91 17.50
CA VAL A 279 9.09 0.02 17.34
C VAL A 279 10.39 0.81 17.22
N LEU A 280 11.47 0.25 17.76
CA LEU A 280 12.83 0.72 17.60
C LEU A 280 13.55 -0.23 16.63
N LEU A 281 14.20 0.32 15.63
CA LEU A 281 15.06 -0.40 14.70
C LEU A 281 16.52 -0.13 15.03
N SER A 282 17.34 -1.19 15.10
CA SER A 282 18.79 -1.11 15.21
C SER A 282 19.45 -2.13 14.29
N ARG A 283 20.74 -1.97 14.00
CA ARG A 283 21.49 -3.02 13.32
C ARG A 283 21.63 -4.25 14.21
N SER A 284 21.57 -5.43 13.60
CA SER A 284 21.77 -6.69 14.34
C SER A 284 23.15 -6.70 15.00
N GLY A 285 23.20 -7.04 16.31
CA GLY A 285 24.42 -7.08 17.11
C GLY A 285 24.69 -5.81 17.94
N GLU A 286 23.90 -4.75 17.77
CA GLU A 286 23.96 -3.57 18.65
C GLU A 286 23.01 -3.76 19.85
N GLU A 287 23.52 -3.52 21.08
CA GLU A 287 22.71 -3.73 22.29
C GLU A 287 21.62 -2.67 22.44
N VAL A 288 20.37 -3.05 22.19
CA VAL A 288 19.18 -2.22 22.43
C VAL A 288 18.93 -2.00 23.94
N GLN A 289 19.54 -2.81 24.80
CA GLN A 289 19.26 -2.82 26.26
C GLN A 289 19.82 -1.61 27.03
N SER A 290 20.82 -0.89 26.51
CA SER A 290 21.48 0.21 27.25
C SER A 290 20.69 1.52 27.29
N HIS A 291 19.71 1.72 26.41
CA HIS A 291 18.97 3.00 26.30
C HIS A 291 17.72 3.09 27.22
N VAL A 292 17.29 1.98 27.84
CA VAL A 292 16.20 2.00 28.83
C VAL A 292 16.69 2.49 30.20
N ALA A 293 17.99 2.52 30.46
CA ALA A 293 18.58 2.77 31.78
C ALA A 293 19.51 3.99 31.87
N GLY A 294 19.38 5.00 31.03
CA GLY A 294 19.97 6.33 31.27
C GLY A 294 21.50 6.43 31.39
N SER A 295 22.31 5.55 30.80
CA SER A 295 23.77 5.66 30.78
C SER A 295 24.28 6.17 29.45
N SER A 296 24.91 7.34 29.47
CA SER A 296 25.59 7.98 28.36
C SER A 296 26.96 7.31 28.15
N THR A 297 27.06 6.37 27.22
CA THR A 297 28.35 5.97 26.64
C THR A 297 28.34 6.24 25.14
N SER A 298 29.41 6.81 24.64
CA SER A 298 29.57 7.56 23.39
C SER A 298 29.74 6.71 22.13
N ASP A 299 28.98 5.63 21.94
CA ASP A 299 28.77 5.04 20.62
C ASP A 299 27.27 5.16 20.35
N GLU A 300 26.88 6.15 19.53
CA GLU A 300 25.50 6.37 19.10
C GLU A 300 25.04 5.18 18.28
N VAL A 301 24.41 4.21 18.96
CA VAL A 301 23.57 3.22 18.31
C VAL A 301 22.48 4.02 17.57
N SER A 302 22.54 4.03 16.24
CA SER A 302 21.57 4.75 15.43
C SER A 302 20.21 4.03 15.50
N LEU A 303 19.48 4.29 16.60
CA LEU A 303 18.13 3.78 16.79
C LEU A 303 17.15 4.62 15.99
N LEU A 304 16.42 3.98 15.07
CA LEU A 304 15.32 4.60 14.35
C LEU A 304 14.00 4.22 15.04
N SER A 305 13.33 5.19 15.66
CA SER A 305 11.98 5.00 16.20
C SER A 305 10.94 5.18 15.10
N LEU A 306 9.95 4.27 15.06
CA LEU A 306 8.79 4.34 14.21
C LEU A 306 7.54 4.16 15.07
N ILE A 307 6.57 5.05 14.88
CA ILE A 307 5.26 5.01 15.52
C ILE A 307 4.16 4.74 14.50
N ARG A 308 2.95 4.51 14.96
CA ARG A 308 1.76 4.29 14.12
C ARG A 308 1.70 5.26 12.94
N GLY A 309 1.45 4.72 11.75
CA GLY A 309 1.38 5.46 10.50
C GLY A 309 2.73 5.79 9.86
N GLN A 310 3.86 5.52 10.51
CA GLN A 310 5.18 5.75 9.92
C GLN A 310 5.65 4.53 9.12
N THR A 311 6.34 4.82 8.02
CA THR A 311 6.88 3.85 7.07
C THR A 311 8.37 4.05 6.89
N VAL A 312 9.11 2.95 6.68
CA VAL A 312 10.54 2.94 6.38
C VAL A 312 10.83 1.90 5.31
N LEU A 313 11.75 2.20 4.42
CA LEU A 313 12.33 1.26 3.47
C LEU A 313 13.67 0.77 4.01
N LEU A 314 13.80 -0.54 4.19
CA LEU A 314 15.04 -1.22 4.56
C LEU A 314 15.69 -1.77 3.28
N PRO A 315 16.86 -1.25 2.86
CA PRO A 315 17.58 -1.78 1.71
C PRO A 315 18.08 -3.21 1.94
N ALA A 316 18.20 -3.99 0.87
CA ALA A 316 18.72 -5.36 0.93
C ALA A 316 20.14 -5.44 1.54
N SER A 317 21.00 -4.46 1.20
CA SER A 317 22.38 -4.38 1.69
C SER A 317 22.51 -4.09 3.19
N LEU A 318 21.41 -3.68 3.83
CA LEU A 318 21.41 -3.43 5.28
C LEU A 318 21.59 -4.73 6.08
N GLY A 319 21.20 -5.87 5.50
CA GLY A 319 21.19 -7.16 6.17
C GLY A 319 20.05 -7.25 7.20
N ALA A 320 20.25 -8.10 8.22
CA ALA A 320 19.27 -8.24 9.28
C ALA A 320 19.27 -7.01 10.21
N VAL A 321 18.07 -6.56 10.58
CA VAL A 321 17.83 -5.52 11.59
C VAL A 321 17.12 -6.11 12.80
N THR A 322 17.39 -5.54 13.96
CA THR A 322 16.65 -5.84 15.19
C THR A 322 15.46 -4.91 15.31
N ILE A 323 14.27 -5.46 15.54
CA ILE A 323 13.05 -4.70 15.83
C ILE A 323 12.67 -4.95 17.29
N ALA A 324 12.64 -3.88 18.09
CA ALA A 324 12.26 -3.91 19.48
C ALA A 324 10.96 -3.11 19.68
N PRO A 325 9.82 -3.73 20.04
CA PRO A 325 8.60 -3.01 20.31
C PRO A 325 8.68 -2.34 21.69
N ARG A 326 8.07 -1.16 21.83
CA ARG A 326 7.78 -0.52 23.11
C ARG A 326 6.38 -0.89 23.58
N GLY A 327 6.25 -2.00 24.29
CA GLY A 327 4.98 -2.66 24.55
C GLY A 327 4.56 -3.53 23.38
N ASN A 328 3.25 -3.66 23.12
CA ASN A 328 2.76 -4.41 21.96
C ASN A 328 2.82 -3.52 20.72
N ALA A 329 3.23 -4.10 19.59
CA ALA A 329 3.23 -3.40 18.31
C ALA A 329 2.76 -4.33 17.18
N ALA A 330 2.17 -3.72 16.14
CA ALA A 330 1.81 -4.40 14.90
C ALA A 330 2.33 -3.62 13.71
N LEU A 331 2.84 -4.33 12.70
CA LEU A 331 3.32 -3.72 11.48
C LEU A 331 3.02 -4.59 10.24
N LEU A 332 3.02 -3.96 9.08
CA LEU A 332 3.08 -4.62 7.79
C LEU A 332 4.53 -4.67 7.32
N ASP A 333 4.88 -5.77 6.69
CA ASP A 333 6.13 -6.00 5.99
C ASP A 333 5.83 -6.40 4.55
N MET A 334 6.37 -5.63 3.60
CA MET A 334 6.09 -5.78 2.18
C MET A 334 7.40 -5.87 1.40
N TYR A 335 7.49 -6.85 0.51
CA TYR A 335 8.71 -7.13 -0.25
C TYR A 335 8.41 -7.93 -1.52
N LEU A 336 9.40 -8.07 -2.41
CA LEU A 336 9.27 -8.92 -3.60
C LEU A 336 9.41 -10.42 -3.25
N PRO A 337 8.74 -11.31 -3.96
CA PRO A 337 8.74 -12.77 -3.70
C PRO A 337 10.08 -13.46 -3.92
#